data_776dc199b56885ec1fc0ee97fbcad463
#
_entry.id   776dc199b56885ec1fc0ee97fbcad463
#
_cell.length_a   1.000
_cell.length_b   1.000
_cell.length_c   1.000
_cell.angle_alpha   90.00
_cell.angle_beta   90.00
_cell.angle_gamma   90.00
#
_symmetry.space_group_name_H-M   'P 1'
#
loop_
_entity.id
_entity.type
_entity.pdbx_description
1 polymer ?
#
loop_
_entity_poly.entity_id
_entity_poly.type
_entity_poly.pdbx_seq_one_letter_code
_entity_poly.pdbx_strand_id
1 'polypeptide(L)'
;MLLLLLVASPALGQDSPLIGNWRLVAQQSIIEGQAPQDLFGKNPRGYLIITREGRMMGMTTAENRKAGMNDTERAELHKSMLAYSGKYRVEGADFVTTVDISWNEAWNGTEQKRHFRIEGDKLYIEGAPQPSTLFPGKTFFARLVWEREK
;
A
#
# COMPACT_ATOMS: atom_id res chain seq x y z
N MET A 1 -7.57 -38.95 32.78
CA MET A 1 -8.37 -37.77 32.39
C MET A 1 -7.50 -36.92 31.47
N LEU A 2 -7.68 -37.07 30.17
CA LEU A 2 -6.84 -36.43 29.14
C LEU A 2 -7.49 -35.08 28.75
N LEU A 3 -6.83 -33.99 29.10
CA LEU A 3 -7.29 -32.65 28.79
C LEU A 3 -6.89 -32.30 27.34
N LEU A 4 -7.83 -32.34 26.41
CA LEU A 4 -7.63 -31.88 25.03
C LEU A 4 -7.60 -30.35 25.06
N LEU A 5 -6.43 -29.74 24.90
CA LEU A 5 -6.29 -28.31 24.61
C LEU A 5 -6.68 -28.08 23.14
N LEU A 6 -7.89 -27.55 22.92
CA LEU A 6 -8.27 -26.99 21.63
C LEU A 6 -7.43 -25.73 21.41
N VAL A 7 -6.44 -25.80 20.55
CA VAL A 7 -5.78 -24.63 20.00
C VAL A 7 -6.73 -24.02 18.98
N ALA A 8 -7.41 -22.94 19.34
CA ALA A 8 -8.19 -22.15 18.40
C ALA A 8 -7.21 -21.51 17.40
N SER A 9 -7.14 -22.03 16.18
CA SER A 9 -6.51 -21.33 15.07
C SER A 9 -7.25 -20.00 14.86
N PRO A 10 -6.56 -18.85 14.74
CA PRO A 10 -7.24 -17.61 14.38
C PRO A 10 -7.90 -17.83 13.01
N ALA A 11 -9.21 -17.77 12.98
CA ALA A 11 -9.96 -17.76 11.73
C ALA A 11 -9.46 -16.59 10.90
N LEU A 12 -8.77 -16.87 9.80
CA LEU A 12 -8.49 -15.90 8.75
C LEU A 12 -9.85 -15.37 8.31
N GLY A 13 -10.16 -14.12 8.69
CA GLY A 13 -11.50 -13.56 8.64
C GLY A 13 -12.09 -13.62 7.24
N GLN A 14 -13.02 -14.53 7.03
CA GLN A 14 -13.78 -14.66 5.79
C GLN A 14 -14.63 -13.41 5.49
N ASP A 15 -14.70 -12.46 6.43
CA ASP A 15 -15.57 -11.28 6.37
C ASP A 15 -14.81 -9.94 6.60
N SER A 16 -13.49 -9.90 6.36
CA SER A 16 -12.77 -8.63 6.48
C SER A 16 -13.29 -7.61 5.47
N PRO A 17 -13.72 -6.41 5.90
CA PRO A 17 -14.20 -5.37 4.98
C PRO A 17 -13.10 -4.85 4.03
N LEU A 18 -11.84 -5.20 4.27
CA LEU A 18 -10.72 -4.90 3.37
C LEU A 18 -10.75 -5.73 2.07
N ILE A 19 -11.34 -6.93 2.09
CA ILE A 19 -11.34 -7.82 0.92
C ILE A 19 -12.08 -7.18 -0.24
N GLY A 20 -11.46 -7.18 -1.42
CA GLY A 20 -12.05 -6.66 -2.65
C GLY A 20 -11.04 -5.97 -3.55
N ASN A 21 -11.58 -5.38 -4.60
CA ASN A 21 -10.86 -4.56 -5.56
C ASN A 21 -11.12 -3.09 -5.26
N TRP A 22 -10.06 -2.32 -5.17
CA TRP A 22 -10.08 -0.91 -4.83
C TRP A 22 -9.37 -0.10 -5.90
N ARG A 23 -10.02 0.95 -6.39
CA ARG A 23 -9.46 1.92 -7.34
C ARG A 23 -8.94 3.15 -6.59
N LEU A 24 -7.76 3.61 -6.93
CA LEU A 24 -7.18 4.82 -6.34
C LEU A 24 -7.98 6.07 -6.70
N VAL A 25 -8.27 6.88 -5.69
CA VAL A 25 -8.96 8.19 -5.84
C VAL A 25 -8.00 9.34 -5.61
N ALA A 26 -7.13 9.23 -4.59
CA ALA A 26 -6.17 10.27 -4.27
C ALA A 26 -4.93 9.67 -3.60
N GLN A 27 -3.78 10.32 -3.80
CA GLN A 27 -2.53 9.99 -3.13
C GLN A 27 -1.78 11.27 -2.78
N GLN A 28 -1.45 11.43 -1.52
CA GLN A 28 -0.61 12.51 -1.02
C GLN A 28 0.68 11.98 -0.44
N SER A 29 1.74 12.70 -0.64
CA SER A 29 3.05 12.47 -0.05
C SER A 29 3.24 13.37 1.15
N ILE A 30 3.52 12.78 2.30
CA ILE A 30 3.76 13.49 3.55
C ILE A 30 5.26 13.41 3.82
N ILE A 31 5.93 14.57 3.74
CA ILE A 31 7.37 14.70 3.95
C ILE A 31 7.55 15.53 5.22
N GLU A 32 8.44 15.05 6.10
CA GLU A 32 8.73 15.72 7.36
C GLU A 32 9.06 17.21 7.18
N GLY A 33 8.35 18.07 7.93
CA GLY A 33 8.54 19.52 7.90
C GLY A 33 7.98 20.21 6.65
N GLN A 34 7.17 19.53 5.83
CA GLN A 34 6.54 20.09 4.64
C GLN A 34 5.01 19.92 4.66
N ALA A 35 4.30 20.79 3.95
CA ALA A 35 2.88 20.57 3.68
C ALA A 35 2.68 19.32 2.81
N PRO A 36 1.52 18.63 2.90
CA PRO A 36 1.20 17.50 2.03
C PRO A 36 1.37 17.86 0.55
N GLN A 37 1.97 16.98 -0.23
CA GLN A 37 2.29 17.20 -1.65
C GLN A 37 1.64 16.14 -2.53
N ASP A 38 1.18 16.53 -3.69
CA ASP A 38 0.63 15.63 -4.72
C ASP A 38 1.74 15.21 -5.71
N LEU A 39 2.78 14.51 -5.22
CA LEU A 39 3.92 14.09 -6.04
C LEU A 39 3.52 13.18 -7.21
N PHE A 40 2.37 12.49 -7.10
CA PHE A 40 1.81 11.66 -8.16
C PHE A 40 0.76 12.41 -9.00
N GLY A 41 0.61 13.73 -8.79
CA GLY A 41 -0.38 14.58 -9.44
C GLY A 41 -1.76 14.54 -8.78
N LYS A 42 -2.72 15.22 -9.36
CA LYS A 42 -4.10 15.33 -8.86
C LYS A 42 -4.96 14.12 -9.22
N ASN A 43 -4.61 13.41 -10.30
CA ASN A 43 -5.35 12.27 -10.83
C ASN A 43 -4.43 11.05 -10.98
N PRO A 44 -3.81 10.56 -9.89
CA PRO A 44 -3.01 9.34 -9.94
C PRO A 44 -3.89 8.14 -10.30
N ARG A 45 -3.29 7.10 -10.86
CA ARG A 45 -4.00 5.85 -11.17
C ARG A 45 -3.44 4.71 -10.34
N GLY A 46 -4.31 3.78 -9.97
CA GLY A 46 -3.86 2.61 -9.23
C GLY A 46 -4.99 1.68 -8.84
N TYR A 47 -4.59 0.46 -8.50
CA TYR A 47 -5.45 -0.56 -7.96
C TYR A 47 -4.81 -1.21 -6.75
N LEU A 48 -5.66 -1.60 -5.80
CA LEU A 48 -5.31 -2.40 -4.66
C LEU A 48 -6.28 -3.59 -4.63
N ILE A 49 -5.73 -4.79 -4.70
CA ILE A 49 -6.48 -6.03 -4.66
C ILE A 49 -6.15 -6.72 -3.33
N ILE A 50 -7.16 -7.04 -2.56
CA ILE A 50 -7.04 -7.75 -1.29
C ILE A 50 -7.89 -9.00 -1.37
N THR A 51 -7.27 -10.16 -1.26
CA THR A 51 -7.94 -11.44 -1.41
C THR A 51 -8.29 -12.07 -0.07
N ARG A 52 -9.28 -12.95 -0.09
CA ARG A 52 -9.70 -13.74 1.08
C ARG A 52 -8.62 -14.70 1.56
N GLU A 53 -7.77 -15.15 0.65
CA GLU A 53 -6.67 -16.09 0.91
C GLU A 53 -5.46 -15.42 1.59
N GLY A 54 -5.57 -14.14 1.95
CA GLY A 54 -4.54 -13.41 2.69
C GLY A 54 -3.45 -12.82 1.80
N ARG A 55 -3.73 -12.58 0.51
CA ARG A 55 -2.80 -11.87 -0.38
C ARG A 55 -3.29 -10.46 -0.70
N MET A 56 -2.36 -9.52 -0.76
CA MET A 56 -2.61 -8.21 -1.32
C MET A 56 -1.65 -7.94 -2.49
N MET A 57 -2.11 -7.11 -3.42
CA MET A 57 -1.30 -6.52 -4.48
C MET A 57 -1.76 -5.09 -4.70
N GLY A 58 -0.83 -4.15 -4.63
CA GLY A 58 -1.10 -2.74 -4.87
C GLY A 58 -0.16 -2.16 -5.91
N MET A 59 -0.69 -1.33 -6.80
CA MET A 59 0.09 -0.56 -7.75
C MET A 59 -0.52 0.82 -7.90
N THR A 60 0.32 1.84 -7.82
CA THR A 60 -0.05 3.23 -8.11
C THR A 60 0.94 3.85 -9.09
N THR A 61 0.45 4.72 -9.94
CA THR A 61 1.27 5.47 -10.88
C THR A 61 0.84 6.93 -10.91
N ALA A 62 1.81 7.83 -11.09
CA ALA A 62 1.54 9.24 -11.28
C ALA A 62 0.70 9.48 -12.55
N GLU A 63 0.02 10.62 -12.59
CA GLU A 63 -0.66 11.09 -13.81
C GLU A 63 0.34 11.51 -14.90
N ASN A 64 -0.14 11.65 -16.14
CA ASN A 64 0.62 12.19 -17.27
C ASN A 64 1.91 11.46 -17.64
N ARG A 65 2.06 10.18 -17.25
CA ARG A 65 3.21 9.36 -17.62
C ARG A 65 3.25 9.10 -19.13
N LYS A 66 4.44 9.22 -19.72
CA LYS A 66 4.70 8.91 -21.12
C LYS A 66 5.72 7.75 -21.20
N ALA A 67 5.75 7.05 -22.33
CA ALA A 67 6.76 6.02 -22.56
C ALA A 67 8.18 6.61 -22.50
N GLY A 68 9.06 5.96 -21.75
CA GLY A 68 10.47 6.37 -21.67
C GLY A 68 11.26 5.87 -22.86
N MET A 69 11.90 6.78 -23.58
CA MET A 69 12.69 6.50 -24.80
C MET A 69 14.18 6.31 -24.50
N ASN A 70 14.65 6.72 -23.32
CA ASN A 70 16.04 6.60 -22.87
C ASN A 70 16.08 6.22 -21.38
N ASP A 71 17.28 5.97 -20.85
CA ASP A 71 17.43 5.47 -19.48
C ASP A 71 17.06 6.50 -18.42
N THR A 72 17.29 7.79 -18.67
CA THR A 72 16.86 8.86 -17.75
C THR A 72 15.35 8.91 -17.63
N GLU A 73 14.64 8.85 -18.74
CA GLU A 73 13.18 8.85 -18.77
C GLU A 73 12.60 7.58 -18.13
N ARG A 74 13.24 6.41 -18.32
CA ARG A 74 12.86 5.16 -17.65
C ARG A 74 13.09 5.23 -16.14
N ALA A 75 14.17 5.88 -15.70
CA ALA A 75 14.41 6.12 -14.29
C ALA A 75 13.31 7.02 -13.67
N GLU A 76 12.85 8.05 -14.36
CA GLU A 76 11.73 8.88 -13.92
C GLU A 76 10.40 8.10 -13.88
N LEU A 77 10.17 7.20 -14.82
CA LEU A 77 9.01 6.29 -14.78
C LEU A 77 9.06 5.40 -13.53
N HIS A 78 10.23 4.84 -13.18
CA HIS A 78 10.39 4.04 -11.96
C HIS A 78 10.08 4.85 -10.70
N LYS A 79 10.53 6.10 -10.61
CA LYS A 79 10.26 7.00 -9.48
C LYS A 79 8.80 7.42 -9.35
N SER A 80 8.06 7.39 -10.47
CA SER A 80 6.65 7.81 -10.56
C SER A 80 5.66 6.66 -10.44
N MET A 81 6.08 5.55 -9.84
CA MET A 81 5.23 4.42 -9.53
C MET A 81 5.58 3.80 -8.18
N LEU A 82 4.65 3.03 -7.65
CA LEU A 82 4.82 2.17 -6.50
C LEU A 82 4.03 0.89 -6.79
N ALA A 83 4.68 -0.27 -6.63
CA ALA A 83 4.02 -1.55 -6.82
C ALA A 83 4.63 -2.59 -5.88
N TYR A 84 3.79 -3.30 -5.15
CA TYR A 84 4.24 -4.43 -4.33
C TYR A 84 3.09 -5.40 -4.05
N SER A 85 3.48 -6.58 -3.68
CA SER A 85 2.60 -7.67 -3.31
C SER A 85 3.15 -8.41 -2.10
N GLY A 86 2.28 -9.14 -1.42
CA GLY A 86 2.69 -9.99 -0.32
C GLY A 86 1.51 -10.62 0.41
N LYS A 87 1.82 -11.43 1.40
CA LYS A 87 0.82 -11.91 2.35
C LYS A 87 0.53 -10.81 3.37
N TYR A 88 -0.74 -10.64 3.71
CA TYR A 88 -1.14 -9.65 4.71
C TYR A 88 -1.82 -10.31 5.92
N ARG A 89 -1.77 -9.60 7.04
CA ARG A 89 -2.55 -9.84 8.24
C ARG A 89 -3.08 -8.53 8.79
N VAL A 90 -4.14 -8.60 9.57
CA VAL A 90 -4.74 -7.43 10.23
C VAL A 90 -4.37 -7.44 11.71
N GLU A 91 -3.89 -6.32 12.20
CA GLU A 91 -3.53 -6.06 13.59
C GLU A 91 -4.27 -4.80 14.08
N GLY A 92 -5.48 -4.97 14.63
CA GLY A 92 -6.32 -3.84 15.04
C GLY A 92 -6.72 -2.97 13.83
N ALA A 93 -6.33 -1.71 13.84
CA ALA A 93 -6.58 -0.74 12.76
C ALA A 93 -5.45 -0.70 11.71
N ASP A 94 -4.52 -1.64 11.78
CA ASP A 94 -3.42 -1.76 10.83
C ASP A 94 -3.53 -3.06 10.02
N PHE A 95 -3.13 -3.01 8.76
CA PHE A 95 -2.76 -4.21 8.05
C PHE A 95 -1.25 -4.21 7.75
N VAL A 96 -0.65 -5.37 7.90
CA VAL A 96 0.78 -5.57 7.74
C VAL A 96 1.00 -6.53 6.60
N THR A 97 1.73 -6.09 5.58
CA THR A 97 2.09 -6.92 4.42
C THR A 97 3.53 -7.38 4.54
N THR A 98 3.76 -8.67 4.55
CA THR A 98 5.09 -9.27 4.33
C THR A 98 5.34 -9.29 2.83
N VAL A 99 6.20 -8.39 2.37
CA VAL A 99 6.44 -8.15 0.94
C VAL A 99 7.25 -9.29 0.32
N ASP A 100 6.75 -9.87 -0.75
CA ASP A 100 7.45 -10.92 -1.52
C ASP A 100 7.94 -10.43 -2.88
N ILE A 101 7.24 -9.49 -3.49
CA ILE A 101 7.62 -8.86 -4.77
C ILE A 101 7.32 -7.36 -4.70
N SER A 102 8.28 -6.53 -5.09
CA SER A 102 8.09 -5.08 -5.15
C SER A 102 8.89 -4.44 -6.30
N TRP A 103 8.46 -3.26 -6.74
CA TRP A 103 9.20 -2.45 -7.71
C TRP A 103 10.55 -1.96 -7.15
N ASN A 104 10.68 -1.91 -5.84
CA ASN A 104 11.91 -1.54 -5.13
C ASN A 104 12.41 -2.76 -4.35
N GLU A 105 13.51 -3.36 -4.80
CA GLU A 105 14.09 -4.56 -4.18
C GLU A 105 14.37 -4.42 -2.69
N ALA A 106 14.62 -3.20 -2.19
CA ALA A 106 14.82 -2.95 -0.76
C ALA A 106 13.57 -3.27 0.11
N TRP A 107 12.39 -3.42 -0.50
CA TRP A 107 11.16 -3.78 0.22
C TRP A 107 10.93 -5.29 0.29
N ASN A 108 11.54 -6.08 -0.60
CA ASN A 108 11.38 -7.52 -0.60
C ASN A 108 11.89 -8.12 0.73
N GLY A 109 11.09 -8.97 1.35
CA GLY A 109 11.38 -9.58 2.65
C GLY A 109 11.12 -8.67 3.86
N THR A 110 10.66 -7.42 3.65
CA THR A 110 10.28 -6.52 4.76
C THR A 110 8.79 -6.56 5.06
N GLU A 111 8.41 -6.00 6.20
CA GLU A 111 7.01 -5.76 6.55
C GLU A 111 6.63 -4.31 6.29
N GLN A 112 5.54 -4.12 5.56
CA GLN A 112 4.96 -2.80 5.31
C GLN A 112 3.67 -2.65 6.10
N LYS A 113 3.74 -1.87 7.17
CA LYS A 113 2.61 -1.57 8.03
C LYS A 113 1.82 -0.37 7.51
N ARG A 114 0.49 -0.50 7.49
CA ARG A 114 -0.43 0.52 6.98
C ARG A 114 -1.60 0.68 7.95
N HIS A 115 -1.76 1.86 8.48
CA HIS A 115 -2.98 2.22 9.20
C HIS A 115 -4.13 2.37 8.21
N PHE A 116 -5.32 1.81 8.51
CA PHE A 116 -6.47 1.90 7.64
C PHE A 116 -7.77 2.23 8.39
N ARG A 117 -8.69 2.82 7.67
CA ARG A 117 -10.10 2.95 8.06
C ARG A 117 -10.98 2.84 6.83
N ILE A 118 -12.20 2.34 7.01
CA ILE A 118 -13.20 2.20 5.96
C ILE A 118 -14.42 3.03 6.33
N GLU A 119 -14.89 3.82 5.38
CA GLU A 119 -16.08 4.65 5.49
C GLU A 119 -16.95 4.44 4.24
N GLY A 120 -18.00 3.64 4.36
CA GLY A 120 -18.83 3.24 3.22
C GLY A 120 -18.02 2.44 2.19
N ASP A 121 -17.95 2.95 0.97
CA ASP A 121 -17.20 2.37 -0.13
C ASP A 121 -15.76 2.91 -0.25
N LYS A 122 -15.31 3.73 0.71
CA LYS A 122 -13.95 4.31 0.72
C LYS A 122 -13.05 3.64 1.74
N LEU A 123 -11.83 3.37 1.33
CA LEU A 123 -10.74 2.88 2.14
C LEU A 123 -9.63 3.95 2.19
N TYR A 124 -9.33 4.42 3.39
CA TYR A 124 -8.25 5.34 3.68
C TYR A 124 -7.06 4.56 4.21
N ILE A 125 -5.90 4.80 3.63
CA ILE A 125 -4.65 4.15 4.02
C ILE A 125 -3.59 5.19 4.30
N GLU A 126 -2.87 5.03 5.41
CA GLU A 126 -1.75 5.85 5.78
C GLU A 126 -0.53 4.97 6.10
N GLY A 127 0.59 5.22 5.43
CA GLY A 127 1.84 4.53 5.67
C GLY A 127 2.48 4.93 6.99
N ALA A 128 3.30 4.06 7.57
CA ALA A 128 4.17 4.44 8.67
C ALA A 128 5.31 5.34 8.13
N PRO A 129 5.70 6.42 8.86
CA PRO A 129 6.86 7.22 8.50
C PRO A 129 8.11 6.35 8.40
N GLN A 130 8.86 6.49 7.32
CA GLN A 130 10.11 5.77 7.10
C GLN A 130 11.13 6.68 6.41
N PRO A 131 12.45 6.41 6.56
CA PRO A 131 13.47 7.21 5.88
C PRO A 131 13.22 7.30 4.38
N SER A 132 13.32 8.50 3.83
CA SER A 132 13.08 8.73 2.40
C SER A 132 14.38 8.58 1.60
N THR A 133 14.32 7.82 0.51
CA THR A 133 15.42 7.79 -0.48
C THR A 133 15.39 8.99 -1.43
N LEU A 134 14.21 9.64 -1.57
CA LEU A 134 14.03 10.83 -2.42
C LEU A 134 14.37 12.13 -1.70
N PHE A 135 14.24 12.15 -0.37
CA PHE A 135 14.50 13.33 0.47
C PHE A 135 15.45 12.94 1.61
N PRO A 136 16.77 12.91 1.36
CA PRO A 136 17.77 12.49 2.35
C PRO A 136 17.62 13.23 3.68
N GLY A 137 17.69 12.49 4.80
CA GLY A 137 17.57 13.04 6.14
C GLY A 137 16.15 13.38 6.60
N LYS A 138 15.12 13.05 5.80
CA LYS A 138 13.71 13.24 6.16
C LYS A 138 12.97 11.92 6.22
N THR A 139 11.88 11.87 6.99
CA THR A 139 10.90 10.79 6.90
C THR A 139 9.83 11.11 5.86
N PHE A 140 9.26 10.05 5.32
CA PHE A 140 8.25 10.10 4.28
C PHE A 140 7.21 9.00 4.51
N PHE A 141 5.95 9.28 4.20
CA PHE A 141 4.91 8.28 4.02
C PHE A 141 3.86 8.76 3.01
N ALA A 142 3.07 7.83 2.50
CA ALA A 142 1.96 8.14 1.62
C ALA A 142 0.62 8.04 2.36
N ARG A 143 -0.29 8.93 2.02
CA ARG A 143 -1.69 8.91 2.42
C ARG A 143 -2.54 8.68 1.17
N LEU A 144 -3.34 7.62 1.15
CA LEU A 144 -4.08 7.16 -0.02
C LEU A 144 -5.57 7.06 0.30
N VAL A 145 -6.38 7.39 -0.68
CA VAL A 145 -7.83 7.17 -0.65
C VAL A 145 -8.19 6.27 -1.82
N TRP A 146 -8.88 5.19 -1.51
CA TRP A 146 -9.36 4.20 -2.45
C TRP A 146 -10.88 4.12 -2.44
N GLU A 147 -11.46 3.75 -3.54
CA GLU A 147 -12.89 3.50 -3.68
C GLU A 147 -13.10 2.07 -4.15
N ARG A 148 -14.09 1.38 -3.54
CA ARG A 148 -14.41 0.00 -3.90
C ARG A 148 -14.90 -0.08 -5.35
N GLU A 149 -14.33 -0.96 -6.14
CA GLU A 149 -14.89 -1.29 -7.45
C GLU A 149 -16.13 -2.16 -7.29
N LYS A 150 -17.13 -1.88 -8.11
CA LYS A 150 -18.40 -2.62 -8.17
C LYS A 150 -18.35 -3.68 -9.25
#